data_4237934dd7e4488b1e8a7232a5672ee4
#
_entry.id   4237934dd7e4488b1e8a7232a5672ee4
#
_cell.length_a   1.000
_cell.length_b   1.000
_cell.length_c   1.000
_cell.angle_alpha   90.00
_cell.angle_beta   90.00
_cell.angle_gamma   90.00
#
_symmetry.space_group_name_H-M   'P 1'
#
loop_
_entity.id
_entity.type
_entity.pdbx_description
1 polymer ?
#
loop_
_entity_poly.entity_id
_entity_poly.type
_entity_poly.pdbx_seq_one_letter_code
_entity_poly.pdbx_strand_id
1 'polypeptide(L)'
;MAKKNFKNGRSVKEVMSYITENKHISIRCQCDLVDISRSNVYYQAVGESTENLEFMRLLDEHYLDHPTYGVLQMQDFLFLLGFLVNVKRVRRLLRKMGIMAIYPKRNLSKLGSAKYIRPYLLRGLKAERPNQVWAIDITYIPMTGGFMYLTAIIDLYSRFVVGWDVFNTLDAENTLAVLKQAVANHGKPEIINSDQGCQFTCALWTEYVEKEEIKISMDGRGRAIDNIFIERLWRTVKQDYVYLHPVDSGTLLFIGLKGFFNTYNNRKPHQGIGRVSPVYLYKVAA
;
A
#
# COMPACT_ATOMS: atom_id res chain seq x y z
N MET A 1 -35.13 42.77 -0.82
CA MET A 1 -35.25 41.33 -1.11
C MET A 1 -34.63 40.88 -2.45
N ALA A 2 -34.17 41.74 -3.33
CA ALA A 2 -33.57 41.36 -4.64
C ALA A 2 -32.11 40.90 -4.62
N LYS A 3 -31.35 41.12 -3.53
CA LYS A 3 -29.90 40.82 -3.45
C LYS A 3 -29.52 39.34 -3.41
N LYS A 4 -30.41 38.42 -3.01
CA LYS A 4 -30.07 37.03 -2.77
C LYS A 4 -30.10 36.10 -4.00
N ASN A 5 -30.71 36.51 -5.09
CA ASN A 5 -30.95 35.61 -6.23
C ASN A 5 -30.02 35.79 -7.43
N PHE A 6 -29.15 36.80 -7.44
CA PHE A 6 -28.30 37.06 -8.62
C PHE A 6 -27.04 36.22 -8.71
N LYS A 7 -26.51 35.71 -7.57
CA LYS A 7 -25.28 34.90 -7.49
C LYS A 7 -25.46 33.40 -7.70
N ASN A 8 -26.69 32.88 -7.71
CA ASN A 8 -26.91 31.44 -7.80
C ASN A 8 -26.45 30.87 -9.16
N GLY A 9 -25.23 30.37 -9.21
CA GLY A 9 -24.68 29.58 -10.32
C GLY A 9 -23.97 30.40 -11.42
N ARG A 10 -23.87 31.72 -11.31
CA ARG A 10 -23.22 32.56 -12.33
C ARG A 10 -21.79 32.92 -11.98
N SER A 11 -20.88 32.89 -12.97
CA SER A 11 -19.50 33.32 -12.79
C SER A 11 -19.40 34.84 -12.58
N VAL A 12 -18.35 35.30 -11.89
CA VAL A 12 -18.10 36.75 -11.70
C VAL A 12 -18.02 37.48 -13.06
N LYS A 13 -17.49 36.85 -14.10
CA LYS A 13 -17.43 37.41 -15.47
C LYS A 13 -18.81 37.63 -16.07
N GLU A 14 -19.73 36.69 -15.89
CA GLU A 14 -21.13 36.85 -16.36
C GLU A 14 -21.86 37.97 -15.62
N VAL A 15 -21.64 38.05 -14.29
CA VAL A 15 -22.23 39.14 -13.50
C VAL A 15 -21.68 40.51 -13.89
N MET A 16 -20.38 40.58 -14.21
CA MET A 16 -19.76 41.83 -14.70
C MET A 16 -20.31 42.29 -16.05
N SER A 17 -20.75 41.38 -16.92
CA SER A 17 -21.32 41.79 -18.22
C SER A 17 -22.66 42.55 -18.09
N TYR A 18 -23.32 42.51 -16.93
CA TYR A 18 -24.53 43.28 -16.66
C TYR A 18 -24.25 44.68 -16.15
N ILE A 19 -22.99 45.01 -15.82
CA ILE A 19 -22.60 46.37 -15.39
C ILE A 19 -22.26 47.18 -16.63
N THR A 20 -23.10 48.17 -16.90
CA THR A 20 -22.97 49.04 -18.07
C THR A 20 -22.88 50.48 -17.64
N GLU A 21 -22.29 51.32 -18.49
CA GLU A 21 -22.39 52.78 -18.29
C GLU A 21 -23.84 53.25 -18.47
N ASN A 22 -24.52 53.49 -17.37
CA ASN A 22 -25.89 53.95 -17.35
C ASN A 22 -25.94 55.35 -16.73
N LYS A 23 -26.63 56.31 -17.37
CA LYS A 23 -26.78 57.67 -16.90
C LYS A 23 -27.62 57.79 -15.60
N HIS A 24 -28.44 56.79 -15.31
CA HIS A 24 -29.38 56.82 -14.18
C HIS A 24 -28.90 56.01 -12.94
N ILE A 25 -28.00 55.05 -13.12
CA ILE A 25 -27.50 54.20 -12.03
C ILE A 25 -25.98 54.20 -12.06
N SER A 26 -25.36 54.72 -11.01
CA SER A 26 -23.89 54.70 -10.91
C SER A 26 -23.31 53.28 -10.85
N ILE A 27 -22.09 53.08 -11.35
CA ILE A 27 -21.37 51.81 -11.30
C ILE A 27 -21.31 51.26 -9.86
N ARG A 28 -21.16 52.13 -8.86
CA ARG A 28 -21.19 51.76 -7.45
C ARG A 28 -22.52 51.08 -7.08
N CYS A 29 -23.63 51.71 -7.43
CA CYS A 29 -24.95 51.22 -7.13
C CYS A 29 -25.23 49.89 -7.89
N GLN A 30 -24.77 49.77 -9.16
CA GLN A 30 -24.88 48.54 -9.93
C GLN A 30 -24.08 47.37 -9.26
N CYS A 31 -22.84 47.64 -8.80
CA CYS A 31 -22.02 46.67 -8.08
C CYS A 31 -22.69 46.18 -6.77
N ASP A 32 -23.29 47.14 -6.02
CA ASP A 32 -24.01 46.87 -4.78
C ASP A 32 -25.29 46.01 -5.03
N LEU A 33 -25.97 46.21 -6.16
CA LEU A 33 -27.14 45.46 -6.55
C LEU A 33 -26.81 44.00 -6.92
N VAL A 34 -25.68 43.77 -7.60
CA VAL A 34 -25.24 42.42 -8.02
C VAL A 34 -24.27 41.76 -7.03
N ASP A 35 -23.99 42.43 -5.91
CA ASP A 35 -23.10 41.97 -4.83
C ASP A 35 -21.68 41.55 -5.31
N ILE A 36 -21.05 42.43 -6.09
CA ILE A 36 -19.65 42.30 -6.49
C ILE A 36 -18.84 43.53 -6.05
N SER A 37 -17.53 43.32 -5.80
CA SER A 37 -16.65 44.44 -5.49
C SER A 37 -16.45 45.33 -6.72
N ARG A 38 -16.52 46.65 -6.55
CA ARG A 38 -16.22 47.63 -7.61
C ARG A 38 -14.82 47.44 -8.21
N SER A 39 -13.84 46.96 -7.42
CA SER A 39 -12.50 46.68 -7.90
C SER A 39 -12.47 45.61 -9.02
N ASN A 40 -13.43 44.69 -9.04
CA ASN A 40 -13.53 43.69 -10.11
C ASN A 40 -13.85 44.32 -11.46
N VAL A 41 -14.65 45.39 -11.48
CA VAL A 41 -15.05 46.08 -12.72
C VAL A 41 -13.86 46.81 -13.36
N TYR A 42 -12.99 47.36 -12.52
CA TYR A 42 -11.80 48.10 -13.00
C TYR A 42 -10.54 47.26 -13.09
N TYR A 43 -10.61 45.97 -12.69
CA TYR A 43 -9.47 45.08 -12.75
C TYR A 43 -9.12 44.73 -14.21
N GLN A 44 -7.93 45.13 -14.62
CA GLN A 44 -7.33 44.69 -15.86
C GLN A 44 -6.26 43.67 -15.53
N ALA A 45 -6.37 42.48 -16.15
CA ALA A 45 -5.37 41.45 -15.97
C ALA A 45 -4.03 41.93 -16.54
N VAL A 46 -3.02 42.02 -15.68
CA VAL A 46 -1.65 42.35 -16.09
C VAL A 46 -1.00 41.04 -16.54
N GLY A 47 -0.38 41.05 -17.73
CA GLY A 47 0.42 39.94 -18.25
C GLY A 47 1.64 39.66 -17.36
N GLU A 48 2.32 38.52 -17.60
CA GLU A 48 3.59 38.23 -16.92
C GLU A 48 4.69 39.21 -17.36
N SER A 49 5.58 39.54 -16.44
CA SER A 49 6.77 40.35 -16.77
C SER A 49 7.71 39.57 -17.69
N THR A 50 8.52 40.30 -18.45
CA THR A 50 9.53 39.71 -19.35
C THR A 50 10.44 38.74 -18.60
N GLU A 51 10.85 39.07 -17.38
CA GLU A 51 11.64 38.19 -16.52
C GLU A 51 10.89 36.92 -16.14
N ASN A 52 9.60 36.97 -15.87
CA ASN A 52 8.79 35.78 -15.61
C ASN A 52 8.65 34.88 -16.84
N LEU A 53 8.50 35.46 -18.02
CA LEU A 53 8.44 34.74 -19.29
C LEU A 53 9.77 34.01 -19.54
N GLU A 54 10.89 34.65 -19.24
CA GLU A 54 12.21 34.01 -19.35
C GLU A 54 12.36 32.85 -18.37
N PHE A 55 11.96 33.01 -17.10
CA PHE A 55 11.96 31.91 -16.14
C PHE A 55 11.05 30.78 -16.59
N MET A 56 9.87 31.08 -17.13
CA MET A 56 8.95 30.06 -17.64
C MET A 56 9.60 29.26 -18.77
N ARG A 57 10.29 29.92 -19.72
CA ARG A 57 11.01 29.27 -20.81
C ARG A 57 12.11 28.35 -20.28
N LEU A 58 12.96 28.83 -19.38
CA LEU A 58 14.05 28.05 -18.79
C LEU A 58 13.55 26.83 -18.01
N LEU A 59 12.47 27.01 -17.23
CA LEU A 59 11.85 25.93 -16.44
C LEU A 59 11.19 24.89 -17.33
N ASP A 60 10.58 25.30 -18.45
CA ASP A 60 9.95 24.40 -19.40
C ASP A 60 10.99 23.53 -20.11
N GLU A 61 12.05 24.15 -20.65
CA GLU A 61 13.18 23.45 -21.27
C GLU A 61 13.82 22.46 -20.29
N HIS A 62 14.09 22.86 -19.07
CA HIS A 62 14.67 21.99 -18.06
C HIS A 62 13.75 20.84 -17.65
N TYR A 63 12.43 21.05 -17.65
CA TYR A 63 11.45 20.02 -17.34
C TYR A 63 11.41 18.90 -18.38
N LEU A 64 11.68 19.18 -19.65
CA LEU A 64 11.72 18.17 -20.69
C LEU A 64 12.79 17.10 -20.40
N ASP A 65 13.94 17.50 -19.87
CA ASP A 65 15.04 16.61 -19.51
C ASP A 65 14.85 15.99 -18.11
N HIS A 66 14.17 16.70 -17.21
CA HIS A 66 14.04 16.33 -15.80
C HIS A 66 12.59 16.38 -15.30
N PRO A 67 11.67 15.57 -15.84
CA PRO A 67 10.23 15.65 -15.54
C PRO A 67 9.85 15.28 -14.10
N THR A 68 10.79 14.71 -13.34
CA THR A 68 10.61 14.34 -11.93
C THR A 68 10.96 15.47 -10.95
N TYR A 69 11.53 16.58 -11.45
CA TYR A 69 11.97 17.68 -10.59
C TYR A 69 10.80 18.46 -10.00
N GLY A 70 10.77 18.54 -8.69
CA GLY A 70 9.79 19.34 -7.94
C GLY A 70 10.18 20.82 -7.86
N VAL A 71 9.31 21.61 -7.22
CA VAL A 71 9.46 23.08 -7.12
C VAL A 71 10.81 23.50 -6.55
N LEU A 72 11.35 22.77 -5.55
CA LEU A 72 12.65 23.11 -4.94
C LEU A 72 13.80 22.86 -5.92
N GLN A 73 13.82 21.70 -6.58
CA GLN A 73 14.83 21.37 -7.57
C GLN A 73 14.82 22.33 -8.78
N MET A 74 13.61 22.78 -9.18
CA MET A 74 13.45 23.80 -10.19
C MET A 74 13.95 25.18 -9.72
N GLN A 75 13.82 25.50 -8.44
CA GLN A 75 14.43 26.69 -7.84
C GLN A 75 15.96 26.58 -7.83
N ASP A 76 16.50 25.43 -7.42
CA ASP A 76 17.94 25.16 -7.42
C ASP A 76 18.54 25.29 -8.82
N PHE A 77 17.83 24.82 -9.84
CA PHE A 77 18.25 25.00 -11.23
C PHE A 77 18.37 26.49 -11.60
N LEU A 78 17.35 27.33 -11.28
CA LEU A 78 17.46 28.77 -11.52
C LEU A 78 18.60 29.42 -10.71
N PHE A 79 18.84 28.94 -9.49
CA PHE A 79 19.95 29.41 -8.66
C PHE A 79 21.31 29.10 -9.32
N LEU A 80 21.48 27.89 -9.90
CA LEU A 80 22.69 27.54 -10.64
C LEU A 80 22.94 28.41 -11.88
N LEU A 81 21.86 28.94 -12.47
CA LEU A 81 21.93 29.93 -13.56
C LEU A 81 22.17 31.36 -13.07
N GLY A 82 22.34 31.57 -11.75
CA GLY A 82 22.59 32.87 -11.13
C GLY A 82 21.33 33.66 -10.74
N PHE A 83 20.13 33.08 -10.83
CA PHE A 83 18.88 33.76 -10.49
C PHE A 83 18.43 33.45 -9.06
N LEU A 84 18.38 34.46 -8.20
CA LEU A 84 17.82 34.36 -6.85
C LEU A 84 16.30 34.52 -6.88
N VAL A 85 15.58 33.41 -7.05
CA VAL A 85 14.11 33.42 -7.19
C VAL A 85 13.45 32.77 -5.98
N ASN A 86 12.44 33.45 -5.41
CA ASN A 86 11.69 32.88 -4.29
C ASN A 86 10.89 31.65 -4.72
N VAL A 87 10.90 30.60 -3.90
CA VAL A 87 10.19 29.32 -4.12
C VAL A 87 8.68 29.51 -4.41
N LYS A 88 8.07 30.53 -3.80
CA LYS A 88 6.65 30.87 -4.05
C LYS A 88 6.43 31.37 -5.49
N ARG A 89 7.40 32.13 -6.03
CA ARG A 89 7.37 32.61 -7.42
C ARG A 89 7.52 31.43 -8.39
N VAL A 90 8.50 30.56 -8.17
CA VAL A 90 8.70 29.36 -8.99
C VAL A 90 7.45 28.48 -9.01
N ARG A 91 6.88 28.20 -7.83
CA ARG A 91 5.64 27.41 -7.70
C ARG A 91 4.47 28.04 -8.48
N ARG A 92 4.33 29.37 -8.44
CA ARG A 92 3.28 30.09 -9.18
C ARG A 92 3.48 29.93 -10.68
N LEU A 93 4.71 30.10 -11.18
CA LEU A 93 5.02 29.97 -12.60
C LEU A 93 4.79 28.55 -13.12
N LEU A 94 5.28 27.53 -12.41
CA LEU A 94 5.05 26.12 -12.76
C LEU A 94 3.55 25.79 -12.82
N ARG A 95 2.76 26.25 -11.83
CA ARG A 95 1.30 26.07 -11.85
C ARG A 95 0.64 26.78 -13.04
N LYS A 96 1.12 27.95 -13.41
CA LYS A 96 0.59 28.70 -14.56
C LYS A 96 0.87 28.00 -15.88
N MET A 97 2.02 27.34 -16.00
CA MET A 97 2.38 26.48 -17.15
C MET A 97 1.69 25.11 -17.12
N GLY A 98 1.05 24.72 -16.01
CA GLY A 98 0.48 23.39 -15.85
C GLY A 98 1.53 22.28 -15.60
N ILE A 99 2.76 22.67 -15.27
CA ILE A 99 3.88 21.77 -15.03
C ILE A 99 3.83 21.22 -13.60
N MET A 100 3.86 19.89 -13.48
CA MET A 100 3.93 19.15 -12.22
C MET A 100 4.95 18.04 -12.33
N ALA A 101 5.76 17.83 -11.28
CA ALA A 101 6.70 16.71 -11.23
C ALA A 101 5.98 15.37 -11.41
N ILE A 102 6.53 14.51 -12.26
CA ILE A 102 6.05 13.16 -12.48
C ILE A 102 6.64 12.26 -11.37
N TYR A 103 5.80 11.73 -10.52
CA TYR A 103 6.18 10.76 -9.48
C TYR A 103 5.08 9.72 -9.29
N PRO A 104 5.42 8.52 -8.80
CA PRO A 104 4.42 7.52 -8.50
C PRO A 104 3.42 8.07 -7.48
N LYS A 105 2.14 8.15 -7.87
CA LYS A 105 1.09 8.57 -6.95
C LYS A 105 0.97 7.54 -5.83
N ARG A 106 0.68 8.01 -4.61
CA ARG A 106 0.33 7.11 -3.51
C ARG A 106 -0.81 6.20 -3.98
N ASN A 107 -0.63 4.90 -3.76
CA ASN A 107 -1.69 3.94 -4.00
C ASN A 107 -2.92 4.36 -3.17
N LEU A 108 -3.98 4.78 -3.85
CA LEU A 108 -5.24 5.22 -3.22
C LEU A 108 -6.07 4.04 -2.71
N SER A 109 -5.69 2.80 -3.04
CA SER A 109 -6.20 1.60 -2.39
C SER A 109 -5.72 1.58 -0.93
N LYS A 110 -6.14 2.57 -0.14
CA LYS A 110 -6.03 2.48 1.31
C LYS A 110 -6.88 1.29 1.73
N LEU A 111 -6.21 0.30 2.32
CA LEU A 111 -6.85 -0.78 3.03
C LEU A 111 -8.08 -0.26 3.77
N GLY A 112 -9.19 -0.97 3.61
CA GLY A 112 -10.47 -0.66 4.24
C GLY A 112 -10.34 -0.44 5.74
N SER A 113 -11.42 -0.06 6.36
CA SER A 113 -11.48 0.39 7.75
C SER A 113 -10.71 -0.53 8.70
N ALA A 114 -10.09 0.07 9.72
CA ALA A 114 -9.41 -0.60 10.85
C ALA A 114 -10.23 -1.68 11.59
N LYS A 115 -11.49 -1.93 11.15
CA LYS A 115 -12.45 -2.86 11.77
C LYS A 115 -11.91 -4.30 11.90
N TYR A 116 -11.11 -4.75 10.94
CA TYR A 116 -10.60 -6.13 10.90
C TYR A 116 -9.12 -6.26 11.34
N ILE A 117 -8.45 -5.16 11.70
CA ILE A 117 -7.10 -5.21 12.26
C ILE A 117 -7.19 -5.66 13.72
N ARG A 118 -6.39 -6.67 14.08
CA ARG A 118 -6.31 -7.21 15.44
C ARG A 118 -4.97 -6.85 16.08
N PRO A 119 -4.89 -6.78 17.43
CA PRO A 119 -3.65 -6.48 18.12
C PRO A 119 -2.61 -7.59 17.98
N TYR A 120 -1.33 -7.24 18.09
CA TYR A 120 -0.23 -8.20 18.16
C TYR A 120 -0.16 -8.84 19.56
N LEU A 121 -0.40 -10.15 19.64
CA LEU A 121 -0.52 -10.89 20.88
C LEU A 121 0.78 -11.59 21.30
N LEU A 122 1.80 -11.64 20.42
CA LEU A 122 3.01 -12.44 20.66
C LEU A 122 4.14 -11.69 21.38
N ARG A 123 3.91 -10.43 21.80
CA ARG A 123 4.93 -9.66 22.51
C ARG A 123 5.29 -10.33 23.86
N GLY A 124 6.54 -10.83 23.94
CA GLY A 124 7.02 -11.52 25.16
C GLY A 124 6.50 -12.94 25.33
N LEU A 125 5.68 -13.44 24.41
CA LEU A 125 5.19 -14.81 24.43
C LEU A 125 6.23 -15.72 23.81
N LYS A 126 6.63 -16.76 24.55
CA LYS A 126 7.46 -17.86 24.05
C LYS A 126 6.54 -19.07 23.84
N ALA A 127 6.51 -19.58 22.61
CA ALA A 127 5.77 -20.80 22.35
C ALA A 127 6.44 -21.98 23.08
N GLU A 128 5.69 -22.73 23.88
CA GLU A 128 6.20 -23.79 24.76
C GLU A 128 5.68 -25.17 24.39
N ARG A 129 4.65 -25.25 23.53
CA ARG A 129 4.05 -26.50 23.08
C ARG A 129 3.53 -26.40 21.65
N PRO A 130 3.37 -27.54 20.93
CA PRO A 130 2.71 -27.58 19.63
C PRO A 130 1.30 -27.00 19.67
N ASN A 131 0.85 -26.41 18.58
CA ASN A 131 -0.46 -25.81 18.39
C ASN A 131 -0.78 -24.63 19.35
N GLN A 132 0.21 -24.10 20.05
CA GLN A 132 0.01 -22.89 20.84
C GLN A 132 -0.07 -21.65 19.93
N VAL A 133 0.85 -21.51 19.00
CA VAL A 133 0.89 -20.40 18.04
C VAL A 133 1.24 -20.91 16.66
N TRP A 134 0.38 -20.63 15.70
CA TRP A 134 0.69 -20.78 14.28
C TRP A 134 0.95 -19.44 13.63
N ALA A 135 1.90 -19.37 12.71
CA ALA A 135 2.08 -18.23 11.82
C ALA A 135 1.68 -18.62 10.41
N ILE A 136 0.93 -17.74 9.75
CA ILE A 136 0.50 -17.89 8.36
C ILE A 136 0.98 -16.72 7.55
N ASP A 137 1.42 -16.97 6.33
CA ASP A 137 1.83 -15.93 5.38
C ASP A 137 1.77 -16.46 3.94
N ILE A 138 1.89 -15.55 2.98
CA ILE A 138 1.86 -15.83 1.55
C ILE A 138 3.14 -15.31 0.91
N THR A 139 3.80 -16.12 0.11
CA THR A 139 4.96 -15.67 -0.66
C THR A 139 4.78 -15.90 -2.16
N TYR A 140 5.41 -15.03 -2.94
CA TYR A 140 5.47 -15.14 -4.39
C TYR A 140 6.57 -16.13 -4.81
N ILE A 141 6.23 -17.06 -5.68
CA ILE A 141 7.17 -17.98 -6.32
C ILE A 141 7.29 -17.57 -7.80
N PRO A 142 8.46 -17.10 -8.26
CA PRO A 142 8.64 -16.73 -9.65
C PRO A 142 8.58 -17.97 -10.56
N MET A 143 7.91 -17.84 -11.68
CA MET A 143 7.79 -18.84 -12.74
C MET A 143 8.23 -18.20 -14.06
N THR A 144 8.51 -19.00 -15.08
CA THR A 144 8.94 -18.50 -16.41
C THR A 144 7.92 -17.53 -17.03
N GLY A 145 6.61 -17.74 -16.81
CA GLY A 145 5.52 -16.93 -17.37
C GLY A 145 4.76 -16.08 -16.34
N GLY A 146 5.28 -15.87 -15.12
CA GLY A 146 4.57 -15.09 -14.10
C GLY A 146 4.91 -15.49 -12.68
N PHE A 147 3.90 -15.59 -11.82
CA PHE A 147 4.07 -15.96 -10.42
C PHE A 147 3.01 -16.96 -9.98
N MET A 148 3.39 -17.83 -9.05
CA MET A 148 2.47 -18.58 -8.22
C MET A 148 2.54 -18.07 -6.78
N TYR A 149 1.49 -18.29 -6.01
CA TYR A 149 1.38 -17.86 -4.62
C TYR A 149 1.43 -19.08 -3.72
N LEU A 150 2.46 -19.17 -2.89
CA LEU A 150 2.60 -20.21 -1.89
C LEU A 150 2.10 -19.69 -0.56
N THR A 151 1.03 -20.26 -0.04
CA THR A 151 0.55 -20.04 1.33
C THR A 151 1.10 -21.16 2.21
N ALA A 152 1.64 -20.83 3.38
CA ALA A 152 2.01 -21.84 4.37
C ALA A 152 1.69 -21.41 5.78
N ILE A 153 1.50 -22.42 6.65
CA ILE A 153 1.24 -22.27 8.07
C ILE A 153 2.33 -23.06 8.82
N ILE A 154 3.02 -22.39 9.71
CA ILE A 154 4.09 -23.00 10.52
C ILE A 154 3.73 -22.93 12.02
N ASP A 155 3.92 -24.02 12.72
CA ASP A 155 3.87 -24.03 14.18
C ASP A 155 5.12 -23.39 14.78
N LEU A 156 4.95 -22.38 15.63
CA LEU A 156 6.06 -21.58 16.14
C LEU A 156 6.90 -22.31 17.20
N TYR A 157 6.40 -23.34 17.84
CA TYR A 157 7.17 -24.14 18.79
C TYR A 157 8.10 -25.11 18.06
N SER A 158 7.53 -25.98 17.25
CA SER A 158 8.22 -27.09 16.61
C SER A 158 8.86 -26.75 15.25
N ARG A 159 8.48 -25.63 14.64
CA ARG A 159 8.80 -25.26 13.24
C ARG A 159 8.18 -26.21 12.21
N PHE A 160 7.26 -27.05 12.60
CA PHE A 160 6.53 -27.95 11.73
C PHE A 160 5.58 -27.16 10.82
N VAL A 161 5.61 -27.41 9.52
CA VAL A 161 4.68 -26.83 8.56
C VAL A 161 3.41 -27.66 8.60
N VAL A 162 2.36 -27.11 9.25
CA VAL A 162 1.07 -27.79 9.46
C VAL A 162 0.15 -27.74 8.26
N GLY A 163 0.35 -26.77 7.37
CA GLY A 163 -0.43 -26.62 6.14
C GLY A 163 0.31 -25.77 5.10
N TRP A 164 0.09 -26.07 3.85
CA TRP A 164 0.60 -25.28 2.73
C TRP A 164 -0.15 -25.66 1.45
N ASP A 165 -0.23 -24.70 0.51
CA ASP A 165 -0.70 -24.96 -0.85
C ASP A 165 -0.23 -23.85 -1.80
N VAL A 166 -0.37 -24.11 -3.13
CA VAL A 166 0.09 -23.24 -4.21
C VAL A 166 -1.09 -22.83 -5.07
N PHE A 167 -1.23 -21.53 -5.32
CA PHE A 167 -2.34 -20.95 -6.08
C PHE A 167 -1.84 -20.03 -7.19
N ASN A 168 -2.66 -19.83 -8.21
CA ASN A 168 -2.42 -18.87 -9.28
C ASN A 168 -3.08 -17.49 -9.00
N THR A 169 -3.90 -17.39 -7.95
CA THR A 169 -4.55 -16.15 -7.51
C THR A 169 -4.27 -15.88 -6.04
N LEU A 170 -4.40 -14.63 -5.62
CA LEU A 170 -4.16 -14.16 -4.26
C LEU A 170 -5.50 -13.98 -3.49
N ASP A 171 -6.43 -14.91 -3.68
CA ASP A 171 -7.76 -14.82 -3.09
C ASP A 171 -7.78 -15.27 -1.62
N ALA A 172 -8.63 -14.64 -0.81
CA ALA A 172 -8.77 -14.98 0.62
C ALA A 172 -9.32 -16.40 0.84
N GLU A 173 -10.15 -16.88 -0.08
CA GLU A 173 -10.68 -18.24 -0.09
C GLU A 173 -9.58 -19.30 -0.12
N ASN A 174 -8.54 -19.08 -0.92
CA ASN A 174 -7.40 -19.97 -1.04
C ASN A 174 -6.64 -20.08 0.28
N THR A 175 -6.37 -18.93 0.91
CA THR A 175 -5.70 -18.85 2.21
C THR A 175 -6.52 -19.53 3.31
N LEU A 176 -7.83 -19.32 3.29
CA LEU A 176 -8.76 -19.96 4.22
C LEU A 176 -8.85 -21.48 4.03
N ALA A 177 -8.77 -21.96 2.78
CA ALA A 177 -8.77 -23.39 2.49
C ALA A 177 -7.57 -24.09 3.13
N VAL A 178 -6.36 -23.46 3.05
CA VAL A 178 -5.15 -23.97 3.70
C VAL A 178 -5.32 -24.06 5.22
N LEU A 179 -5.91 -23.03 5.84
CA LEU A 179 -6.18 -23.04 7.28
C LEU A 179 -7.16 -24.13 7.67
N LYS A 180 -8.28 -24.27 6.96
CA LYS A 180 -9.29 -25.30 7.22
C LYS A 180 -8.68 -26.70 7.14
N GLN A 181 -7.86 -26.95 6.14
CA GLN A 181 -7.18 -28.23 5.98
C GLN A 181 -6.16 -28.48 7.10
N ALA A 182 -5.41 -27.46 7.51
CA ALA A 182 -4.47 -27.57 8.61
C ALA A 182 -5.20 -27.88 9.94
N VAL A 183 -6.29 -27.18 10.23
CA VAL A 183 -7.12 -27.42 11.42
C VAL A 183 -7.72 -28.84 11.42
N ALA A 184 -8.20 -29.32 10.27
CA ALA A 184 -8.76 -30.67 10.15
C ALA A 184 -7.71 -31.77 10.40
N ASN A 185 -6.44 -31.55 9.98
CA ASN A 185 -5.38 -32.56 10.06
C ASN A 185 -4.60 -32.52 11.40
N HIS A 186 -4.51 -31.35 12.04
CA HIS A 186 -3.59 -31.11 13.16
C HIS A 186 -4.27 -30.55 14.41
N GLY A 187 -5.58 -30.36 14.38
CA GLY A 187 -6.29 -29.62 15.44
C GLY A 187 -6.13 -28.11 15.29
N LYS A 188 -6.78 -27.35 16.15
CA LYS A 188 -6.77 -25.89 16.12
C LYS A 188 -5.66 -25.29 16.99
N PRO A 189 -5.00 -24.19 16.56
CA PRO A 189 -4.08 -23.45 17.42
C PRO A 189 -4.84 -22.59 18.42
N GLU A 190 -4.16 -22.14 19.47
CA GLU A 190 -4.71 -21.13 20.37
C GLU A 190 -4.65 -19.74 19.75
N ILE A 191 -3.55 -19.44 19.02
CA ILE A 191 -3.31 -18.14 18.38
C ILE A 191 -2.86 -18.40 16.95
N ILE A 192 -3.43 -17.65 15.99
CA ILE A 192 -2.91 -17.56 14.64
C ILE A 192 -2.37 -16.15 14.39
N ASN A 193 -1.10 -16.06 13.95
CA ASN A 193 -0.44 -14.79 13.63
C ASN A 193 -0.32 -14.61 12.13
N SER A 194 -0.67 -13.44 11.64
CA SER A 194 -0.55 -13.05 10.23
C SER A 194 -0.05 -11.60 10.10
N ASP A 195 0.29 -11.20 8.89
CA ASP A 195 0.43 -9.79 8.57
C ASP A 195 -0.95 -9.09 8.44
N GLN A 196 -0.95 -7.80 8.10
CA GLN A 196 -2.16 -7.02 7.85
C GLN A 196 -2.59 -7.05 6.36
N GLY A 197 -2.28 -8.11 5.64
CA GLY A 197 -2.70 -8.31 4.26
C GLY A 197 -4.24 -8.35 4.11
N CYS A 198 -4.72 -8.01 2.92
CA CYS A 198 -6.17 -7.98 2.66
C CYS A 198 -6.82 -9.36 2.80
N GLN A 199 -6.07 -10.45 2.62
CA GLN A 199 -6.51 -11.83 2.80
C GLN A 199 -6.85 -12.13 4.26
N PHE A 200 -6.09 -11.53 5.20
CA PHE A 200 -6.22 -11.75 6.64
C PHE A 200 -7.10 -10.70 7.33
N THR A 201 -7.40 -9.59 6.65
CA THR A 201 -8.23 -8.49 7.18
C THR A 201 -9.63 -8.43 6.54
N CYS A 202 -10.09 -9.48 5.89
CA CYS A 202 -11.42 -9.60 5.33
C CYS A 202 -12.39 -10.34 6.29
N ALA A 203 -13.71 -10.14 6.08
CA ALA A 203 -14.74 -10.78 6.88
C ALA A 203 -14.68 -12.30 6.82
N LEU A 204 -14.47 -12.86 5.63
CA LEU A 204 -14.41 -14.32 5.40
C LEU A 204 -13.37 -15.01 6.30
N TRP A 205 -12.18 -14.41 6.44
CA TRP A 205 -11.11 -14.91 7.28
C TRP A 205 -11.43 -14.75 8.77
N THR A 206 -11.78 -13.52 9.18
CA THR A 206 -11.97 -13.20 10.59
C THR A 206 -13.15 -13.94 11.20
N GLU A 207 -14.26 -14.06 10.48
CA GLU A 207 -15.45 -14.81 10.93
C GLU A 207 -15.17 -16.31 11.13
N TYR A 208 -14.39 -16.92 10.21
CA TYR A 208 -14.02 -18.32 10.38
C TYR A 208 -13.11 -18.53 11.60
N VAL A 209 -12.05 -17.72 11.74
CA VAL A 209 -11.08 -17.85 12.83
C VAL A 209 -11.74 -17.60 14.19
N GLU A 210 -12.62 -16.61 14.28
CA GLU A 210 -13.38 -16.31 15.50
C GLU A 210 -14.41 -17.42 15.82
N LYS A 211 -15.07 -18.00 14.81
CA LYS A 211 -16.00 -19.13 14.98
C LYS A 211 -15.28 -20.37 15.53
N GLU A 212 -14.04 -20.61 15.11
CA GLU A 212 -13.21 -21.69 15.64
C GLU A 212 -12.62 -21.37 17.03
N GLU A 213 -12.92 -20.22 17.61
CA GLU A 213 -12.39 -19.74 18.90
C GLU A 213 -10.85 -19.56 18.91
N ILE A 214 -10.25 -19.35 17.74
CA ILE A 214 -8.82 -19.09 17.60
C ILE A 214 -8.55 -17.61 17.77
N LYS A 215 -7.58 -17.23 18.60
CA LYS A 215 -7.20 -15.83 18.81
C LYS A 215 -6.41 -15.33 17.59
N ILE A 216 -6.82 -14.19 17.03
CA ILE A 216 -6.12 -13.55 15.90
C ILE A 216 -5.06 -12.59 16.45
N SER A 217 -3.82 -12.78 16.02
CA SER A 217 -2.71 -11.85 16.22
C SER A 217 -2.28 -11.28 14.88
N MET A 218 -2.02 -9.99 14.79
CA MET A 218 -1.53 -9.35 13.56
C MET A 218 -0.26 -8.56 13.83
N ASP A 219 0.72 -8.73 12.94
CA ASP A 219 1.99 -8.02 13.01
C ASP A 219 1.78 -6.50 12.97
N GLY A 220 2.60 -5.77 13.71
CA GLY A 220 2.61 -4.32 13.66
C GLY A 220 3.11 -3.83 12.30
N ARG A 221 2.48 -2.80 11.75
CA ARG A 221 2.84 -2.23 10.45
C ARG A 221 4.33 -1.81 10.43
N GLY A 222 5.12 -2.43 9.54
CA GLY A 222 6.54 -2.16 9.40
C GLY A 222 7.44 -2.85 10.44
N ARG A 223 6.96 -3.87 11.15
CA ARG A 223 7.72 -4.67 12.12
C ARG A 223 8.01 -6.07 11.57
N ALA A 224 9.02 -6.19 10.74
CA ALA A 224 9.46 -7.48 10.18
C ALA A 224 9.85 -8.52 11.24
N ILE A 225 10.23 -8.10 12.46
CA ILE A 225 10.63 -9.01 13.55
C ILE A 225 9.44 -9.83 14.06
N ASP A 226 8.22 -9.34 13.92
CA ASP A 226 7.03 -9.97 14.47
C ASP A 226 6.69 -11.29 13.75
N ASN A 227 7.15 -11.48 12.49
CA ASN A 227 6.89 -12.68 11.68
C ASN A 227 8.17 -13.42 11.20
N ILE A 228 9.27 -13.25 11.93
CA ILE A 228 10.62 -13.74 11.56
C ILE A 228 10.67 -15.25 11.24
N PHE A 229 9.80 -16.06 11.83
CA PHE A 229 9.85 -17.50 11.67
C PHE A 229 9.33 -17.95 10.31
N ILE A 230 8.26 -17.36 9.83
CA ILE A 230 7.73 -17.68 8.51
C ILE A 230 8.56 -17.02 7.40
N GLU A 231 9.10 -15.82 7.64
CA GLU A 231 10.08 -15.22 6.73
C GLU A 231 11.32 -16.10 6.56
N ARG A 232 11.78 -16.70 7.66
CA ARG A 232 12.87 -17.68 7.62
C ARG A 232 12.50 -18.93 6.83
N LEU A 233 11.25 -19.40 6.94
CA LEU A 233 10.73 -20.50 6.14
C LEU A 233 10.78 -20.14 4.65
N TRP A 234 10.32 -18.94 4.27
CA TRP A 234 10.37 -18.49 2.87
C TRP A 234 11.78 -18.46 2.30
N ARG A 235 12.73 -17.98 3.09
CA ARG A 235 14.13 -18.02 2.70
C ARG A 235 14.59 -19.46 2.43
N THR A 236 14.26 -20.39 3.31
CA THR A 236 14.62 -21.81 3.18
C THR A 236 13.95 -22.41 1.94
N VAL A 237 12.65 -22.21 1.73
CA VAL A 237 11.92 -22.71 0.55
C VAL A 237 12.55 -22.19 -0.74
N LYS A 238 12.83 -20.90 -0.80
CA LYS A 238 13.38 -20.27 -2.02
C LYS A 238 14.81 -20.70 -2.31
N GLN A 239 15.68 -20.71 -1.30
CA GLN A 239 17.10 -21.02 -1.49
C GLN A 239 17.36 -22.52 -1.64
N ASP A 240 16.70 -23.37 -0.84
CA ASP A 240 16.99 -24.79 -0.84
C ASP A 240 16.19 -25.55 -1.92
N TYR A 241 15.12 -24.94 -2.48
CA TYR A 241 14.31 -25.62 -3.49
C TYR A 241 14.02 -24.77 -4.73
N VAL A 242 13.30 -23.64 -4.61
CA VAL A 242 12.74 -22.93 -5.77
C VAL A 242 13.82 -22.48 -6.76
N TYR A 243 14.89 -21.85 -6.26
CA TYR A 243 15.97 -21.35 -7.13
C TYR A 243 16.83 -22.43 -7.75
N LEU A 244 16.84 -23.63 -7.15
CA LEU A 244 17.59 -24.78 -7.66
C LEU A 244 16.77 -25.61 -8.66
N HIS A 245 15.45 -25.47 -8.64
CA HIS A 245 14.53 -26.28 -9.45
C HIS A 245 13.52 -25.36 -10.16
N PRO A 246 13.96 -24.56 -11.13
CA PRO A 246 13.04 -23.74 -11.91
C PRO A 246 12.07 -24.64 -12.68
N VAL A 247 10.78 -24.36 -12.60
CA VAL A 247 9.71 -25.13 -13.25
C VAL A 247 8.76 -24.19 -13.99
N ASP A 248 8.16 -24.66 -15.07
CA ASP A 248 7.26 -23.89 -15.92
C ASP A 248 5.77 -24.14 -15.61
N SER A 249 5.48 -25.14 -14.80
CA SER A 249 4.11 -25.57 -14.48
C SER A 249 3.84 -25.50 -12.98
N GLY A 250 2.69 -24.94 -12.60
CA GLY A 250 2.21 -24.91 -11.22
C GLY A 250 2.03 -26.32 -10.63
N THR A 251 1.66 -27.32 -11.46
CA THR A 251 1.55 -28.73 -11.04
C THR A 251 2.91 -29.31 -10.68
N LEU A 252 3.95 -29.06 -11.49
CA LEU A 252 5.31 -29.49 -11.18
C LEU A 252 5.85 -28.80 -9.93
N LEU A 253 5.56 -27.51 -9.76
CA LEU A 253 5.90 -26.77 -8.55
C LEU A 253 5.25 -27.41 -7.31
N PHE A 254 3.96 -27.71 -7.37
CA PHE A 254 3.23 -28.36 -6.28
C PHE A 254 3.83 -29.73 -5.91
N ILE A 255 4.09 -30.60 -6.89
CA ILE A 255 4.69 -31.93 -6.68
C ILE A 255 6.07 -31.79 -6.01
N GLY A 256 6.89 -30.87 -6.48
CA GLY A 256 8.22 -30.65 -5.93
C GLY A 256 8.18 -30.07 -4.52
N LEU A 257 7.33 -29.09 -4.26
CA LEU A 257 7.13 -28.53 -2.92
C LEU A 257 6.57 -29.59 -1.94
N LYS A 258 5.75 -30.52 -2.39
CA LYS A 258 5.29 -31.65 -1.58
C LYS A 258 6.48 -32.50 -1.09
N GLY A 259 7.42 -32.84 -1.97
CA GLY A 259 8.66 -33.53 -1.59
C GLY A 259 9.52 -32.70 -0.65
N PHE A 260 9.67 -31.39 -0.94
CA PHE A 260 10.43 -30.46 -0.11
C PHE A 260 9.86 -30.34 1.31
N PHE A 261 8.56 -30.08 1.48
CA PHE A 261 7.94 -29.93 2.81
C PHE A 261 7.92 -31.24 3.59
N ASN A 262 7.78 -32.38 2.89
CA ASN A 262 7.95 -33.69 3.54
C ASN A 262 9.37 -33.87 4.10
N THR A 263 10.39 -33.48 3.33
CA THR A 263 11.79 -33.54 3.80
C THR A 263 12.05 -32.51 4.90
N TYR A 264 11.54 -31.31 4.77
CA TYR A 264 11.65 -30.25 5.76
C TYR A 264 11.07 -30.66 7.12
N ASN A 265 9.85 -31.17 7.12
CA ASN A 265 9.17 -31.57 8.34
C ASN A 265 9.80 -32.82 9.01
N ASN A 266 10.17 -33.82 8.21
CA ASN A 266 10.49 -35.16 8.76
C ASN A 266 11.99 -35.44 8.88
N ARG A 267 12.83 -34.81 8.06
CA ARG A 267 14.26 -35.19 7.96
C ARG A 267 15.22 -34.03 8.23
N LYS A 268 14.86 -32.77 7.92
CA LYS A 268 15.79 -31.66 8.02
C LYS A 268 16.02 -31.26 9.49
N PRO A 269 17.27 -31.33 10.02
CA PRO A 269 17.59 -30.82 11.35
C PRO A 269 17.46 -29.29 11.38
N HIS A 270 16.82 -28.77 12.40
CA HIS A 270 16.59 -27.33 12.54
C HIS A 270 17.38 -26.75 13.72
N GLN A 271 18.31 -25.83 13.47
CA GLN A 271 19.17 -25.28 14.51
C GLN A 271 18.40 -24.58 15.65
N GLY A 272 17.32 -23.87 15.31
CA GLY A 272 16.49 -23.11 16.27
C GLY A 272 15.67 -23.97 17.24
N ILE A 273 15.67 -25.30 17.05
CA ILE A 273 14.94 -26.26 17.89
C ILE A 273 15.84 -27.42 18.36
N GLY A 274 17.11 -27.13 18.61
CA GLY A 274 18.03 -28.14 19.14
C GLY A 274 18.55 -29.15 18.12
N ARG A 275 18.55 -28.81 16.82
CA ARG A 275 19.06 -29.68 15.72
C ARG A 275 18.28 -30.96 15.52
N VAL A 276 17.02 -30.99 15.91
CA VAL A 276 16.10 -32.08 15.61
C VAL A 276 15.20 -31.72 14.43
N SER A 277 14.52 -32.72 13.85
CA SER A 277 13.52 -32.43 12.81
C SER A 277 12.25 -31.86 13.42
N PRO A 278 11.52 -31.01 12.70
CA PRO A 278 10.27 -30.39 13.18
C PRO A 278 9.25 -31.42 13.70
N VAL A 279 9.08 -32.53 12.99
CA VAL A 279 8.15 -33.59 13.37
C VAL A 279 8.47 -34.22 14.75
N TYR A 280 9.74 -34.25 15.11
CA TYR A 280 10.14 -34.80 16.42
C TYR A 280 9.51 -34.02 17.57
N LEU A 281 9.66 -32.69 17.56
CA LEU A 281 9.06 -31.81 18.58
C LEU A 281 7.53 -31.73 18.46
N TYR A 282 7.02 -31.79 17.24
CA TYR A 282 5.58 -31.68 17.03
C TYR A 282 4.81 -32.90 17.59
N LYS A 283 5.36 -34.11 17.44
CA LYS A 283 4.72 -35.36 17.91
C LYS A 283 5.04 -35.78 19.34
N VAL A 284 6.22 -35.42 19.87
CA VAL A 284 6.62 -35.82 21.23
C VAL A 284 5.93 -34.99 22.31
N ALA A 285 5.49 -33.77 21.96
CA ALA A 285 4.82 -32.86 22.89
C ALA A 285 3.30 -32.74 22.62
N ALA A 286 2.75 -33.49 21.68
CA ALA A 286 1.32 -33.67 21.44
C ALA A 286 0.88 -34.98 22.12
#